data_4bb1f402e71732b356ec7c4408012fe8
#
_entry.id   4bb1f402e71732b356ec7c4408012fe8
#
_cell.length_a   1.000
_cell.length_b   1.000
_cell.length_c   1.000
_cell.angle_alpha   90.00
_cell.angle_beta   90.00
_cell.angle_gamma   90.00
#
_symmetry.space_group_name_H-M   'P 1'
#
loop_
_entity.id
_entity.type
_entity.pdbx_description
1 polymer ?
#
loop_
_entity_poly.entity_id
_entity_poly.type
_entity_poly.pdbx_seq_one_letter_code
_entity_poly.pdbx_strand_id
1 'polypeptide(L)'
;MPKTTPAAAAKPAAKSGPKPIAGKALAKGDHVFLVDGSSYIFRAYHALPPLNRKSDGLQVNAVLGFCNMLWKLLRDMPEDNRPTHLAIIFDKSEVTFRNKLYPDYKAHRPPAPDDLIPQFGLIRDAVRAFDLPCLEQIGFEA
;
A
#
# COMPACT_ATOMS: atom_id res chain seq x y z
N MET A 1 -24.99 -49.15 19.05
CA MET A 1 -24.45 -48.40 17.94
C MET A 1 -25.00 -46.98 18.02
N PRO A 2 -24.27 -45.96 18.53
CA PRO A 2 -24.76 -44.60 18.49
C PRO A 2 -24.47 -43.95 17.15
N LYS A 3 -25.47 -43.27 16.58
CA LYS A 3 -25.42 -42.53 15.34
C LYS A 3 -24.67 -41.20 15.55
N THR A 4 -23.57 -41.00 14.87
CA THR A 4 -22.81 -39.73 14.82
C THR A 4 -23.49 -38.76 13.85
N THR A 5 -23.97 -37.64 14.36
CA THR A 5 -24.49 -36.52 13.56
C THR A 5 -23.30 -35.72 13.02
N PRO A 6 -23.24 -35.36 11.74
CA PRO A 6 -22.15 -34.50 11.24
C PRO A 6 -22.38 -33.04 11.64
N ALA A 7 -21.33 -32.44 12.20
CA ALA A 7 -21.29 -31.02 12.55
C ALA A 7 -21.44 -30.16 11.32
N ALA A 8 -22.35 -29.20 11.38
CA ALA A 8 -22.57 -28.19 10.37
C ALA A 8 -21.34 -27.24 10.27
N ALA A 9 -20.74 -27.20 9.08
CA ALA A 9 -19.67 -26.26 8.78
C ALA A 9 -20.19 -24.81 8.85
N ALA A 10 -19.62 -24.02 9.74
CA ALA A 10 -19.90 -22.60 9.86
C ALA A 10 -19.41 -21.87 8.60
N LYS A 11 -20.32 -21.15 7.93
CA LYS A 11 -19.98 -20.22 6.85
C LYS A 11 -19.02 -19.13 7.37
N PRO A 12 -17.93 -18.82 6.67
CA PRO A 12 -17.10 -17.68 7.04
C PRO A 12 -17.91 -16.39 6.89
N ALA A 13 -17.97 -15.61 7.96
CA ALA A 13 -18.57 -14.28 7.95
C ALA A 13 -17.84 -13.40 6.94
N ALA A 14 -18.59 -12.81 6.01
CA ALA A 14 -18.09 -11.81 5.09
C ALA A 14 -17.50 -10.63 5.90
N LYS A 15 -16.18 -10.45 5.85
CA LYS A 15 -15.52 -9.28 6.42
C LYS A 15 -15.98 -8.07 5.63
N SER A 16 -16.80 -7.23 6.25
CA SER A 16 -17.12 -5.90 5.73
C SER A 16 -15.79 -5.14 5.53
N GLY A 17 -15.52 -4.73 4.30
CA GLY A 17 -14.35 -3.90 4.00
C GLY A 17 -14.33 -2.64 4.88
N PRO A 18 -13.15 -2.05 5.12
CA PRO A 18 -13.03 -0.87 5.95
C PRO A 18 -13.93 0.25 5.38
N LYS A 19 -14.77 0.83 6.26
CA LYS A 19 -15.55 2.02 5.92
C LYS A 19 -14.59 3.13 5.51
N PRO A 20 -14.93 3.94 4.49
CA PRO A 20 -14.14 5.13 4.16
C PRO A 20 -14.03 6.00 5.41
N ILE A 21 -12.82 6.32 5.82
CA ILE A 21 -12.60 7.33 6.85
C ILE A 21 -13.07 8.64 6.22
N ALA A 22 -14.14 9.20 6.75
CA ALA A 22 -14.62 10.51 6.33
C ALA A 22 -13.58 11.54 6.79
N GLY A 23 -12.62 11.80 5.94
CA GLY A 23 -11.60 12.82 6.17
C GLY A 23 -12.23 14.20 6.21
N LYS A 24 -11.69 15.08 7.03
CA LYS A 24 -12.02 16.50 7.00
C LYS A 24 -11.84 17.02 5.57
N ALA A 25 -12.80 17.75 5.03
CA ALA A 25 -12.69 18.35 3.71
C ALA A 25 -11.52 19.36 3.66
N LEU A 26 -10.77 19.34 2.56
CA LEU A 26 -9.68 20.29 2.35
C LEU A 26 -10.19 21.73 2.29
N ALA A 27 -9.49 22.62 2.96
CA ALA A 27 -9.82 24.04 3.02
C ALA A 27 -8.59 24.89 2.64
N LYS A 28 -8.84 26.18 2.36
CA LYS A 28 -7.74 27.13 2.11
C LYS A 28 -6.88 27.26 3.37
N GLY A 29 -5.58 27.07 3.19
CA GLY A 29 -4.59 27.10 4.27
C GLY A 29 -4.21 25.73 4.81
N ASP A 30 -4.85 24.64 4.34
CA ASP A 30 -4.42 23.29 4.67
C ASP A 30 -3.09 22.95 3.99
N HIS A 31 -2.25 22.21 4.73
CA HIS A 31 -0.97 21.70 4.27
C HIS A 31 -1.13 20.21 3.97
N VAL A 32 -1.00 19.84 2.69
CA VAL A 32 -1.22 18.47 2.23
C VAL A 32 0.09 17.81 1.85
N PHE A 33 0.39 16.66 2.45
CA PHE A 33 1.49 15.79 2.02
C PHE A 33 0.93 14.61 1.23
N LEU A 34 1.45 14.45 0.01
CA LEU A 34 1.22 13.30 -0.83
C LEU A 34 2.51 12.49 -0.94
N VAL A 35 2.47 11.26 -0.50
CA VAL A 35 3.63 10.35 -0.54
C VAL A 35 3.45 9.40 -1.72
N ASP A 36 4.41 9.40 -2.64
CA ASP A 36 4.49 8.40 -3.72
C ASP A 36 4.85 7.04 -3.11
N GLY A 37 3.81 6.24 -2.85
CA GLY A 37 3.93 4.92 -2.25
C GLY A 37 4.62 3.93 -3.18
N SER A 38 4.43 4.05 -4.49
CA SER A 38 5.06 3.19 -5.49
C SER A 38 6.57 3.35 -5.45
N SER A 39 7.08 4.58 -5.44
CA SER A 39 8.52 4.86 -5.29
C SER A 39 9.07 4.35 -3.95
N TYR A 40 8.31 4.46 -2.86
CA TYR A 40 8.70 3.93 -1.55
C TYR A 40 8.83 2.40 -1.55
N ILE A 41 7.93 1.68 -2.24
CA ILE A 41 7.99 0.22 -2.38
C ILE A 41 9.30 -0.22 -3.02
N PHE A 42 9.64 0.33 -4.19
CA PHE A 42 10.86 -0.06 -4.89
C PHE A 42 12.13 0.32 -4.11
N ARG A 43 12.14 1.48 -3.46
CA ARG A 43 13.24 1.88 -2.58
C ARG A 43 13.40 0.91 -1.41
N ALA A 44 12.32 0.51 -0.76
CA ALA A 44 12.34 -0.44 0.35
C ALA A 44 12.83 -1.82 -0.09
N TYR A 45 12.35 -2.30 -1.24
CA TYR A 45 12.73 -3.58 -1.81
C TYR A 45 14.23 -3.68 -2.08
N HIS A 46 14.82 -2.64 -2.68
CA HIS A 46 16.24 -2.62 -3.01
C HIS A 46 17.15 -2.27 -1.84
N ALA A 47 16.64 -1.67 -0.78
CA ALA A 47 17.44 -1.27 0.39
C ALA A 47 17.70 -2.41 1.38
N LEU A 48 16.87 -3.45 1.38
CA LEU A 48 16.97 -4.56 2.33
C LEU A 48 17.25 -5.88 1.60
N PRO A 49 18.06 -6.76 2.21
CA PRO A 49 18.24 -8.11 1.70
C PRO A 49 16.92 -8.88 1.75
N PRO A 50 16.80 -9.99 1.00
CA PRO A 50 15.65 -10.88 1.10
C PRO A 50 15.36 -11.27 2.54
N LEU A 51 14.12 -11.08 2.96
CA LEU A 51 13.63 -11.43 4.29
C LEU A 51 12.33 -12.21 4.13
N ASN A 52 12.30 -13.44 4.61
CA ASN A 52 11.15 -14.31 4.46
C ASN A 52 10.40 -14.46 5.79
N ARG A 53 9.08 -14.39 5.72
CA ARG A 53 8.18 -14.64 6.85
C ARG A 53 8.24 -16.12 7.24
N LYS A 54 8.44 -16.40 8.53
CA LYS A 54 8.64 -17.78 9.00
C LYS A 54 7.40 -18.67 8.86
N SER A 55 6.20 -18.09 8.85
CA SER A 55 4.93 -18.82 8.82
C SER A 55 4.65 -19.51 7.49
N ASP A 56 5.08 -18.92 6.38
CA ASP A 56 4.73 -19.36 5.02
C ASP A 56 5.83 -19.13 3.98
N GLY A 57 7.00 -18.64 4.40
CA GLY A 57 8.14 -18.40 3.52
C GLY A 57 7.99 -17.18 2.59
N LEU A 58 6.89 -16.41 2.70
CA LEU A 58 6.68 -15.24 1.85
C LEU A 58 7.75 -14.17 2.10
N GLN A 59 8.34 -13.65 1.02
CA GLN A 59 9.28 -12.55 1.12
C GLN A 59 8.56 -11.26 1.54
N VAL A 60 9.09 -10.56 2.53
CA VAL A 60 8.48 -9.38 3.16
C VAL A 60 9.46 -8.23 3.42
N ASN A 61 10.62 -8.24 2.78
CA ASN A 61 11.64 -7.19 2.93
C ASN A 61 11.11 -5.81 2.50
N ALA A 62 10.34 -5.73 1.40
CA ALA A 62 9.75 -4.47 0.96
C ALA A 62 8.67 -3.98 1.95
N VAL A 63 7.87 -4.88 2.52
CA VAL A 63 6.88 -4.52 3.56
C VAL A 63 7.58 -3.92 4.78
N LEU A 64 8.63 -4.59 5.28
CA LEU A 64 9.39 -4.11 6.43
C LEU A 64 10.05 -2.75 6.15
N GLY A 65 10.73 -2.64 5.00
CA GLY A 65 11.39 -1.40 4.61
C GLY A 65 10.42 -0.24 4.43
N PHE A 66 9.27 -0.50 3.81
CA PHE A 66 8.21 0.49 3.64
C PHE A 66 7.66 0.97 5.00
N CYS A 67 7.33 0.06 5.90
CA CYS A 67 6.85 0.40 7.24
C CYS A 67 7.87 1.23 8.01
N ASN A 68 9.16 0.88 7.94
CA ASN A 68 10.23 1.62 8.59
C ASN A 68 10.37 3.05 8.03
N MET A 69 10.30 3.20 6.71
CA MET A 69 10.36 4.52 6.05
C MET A 69 9.15 5.38 6.42
N LEU A 70 7.94 4.79 6.41
CA LEU A 70 6.72 5.48 6.78
C LEU A 70 6.72 5.88 8.26
N TRP A 71 7.11 4.97 9.14
CA TRP A 71 7.27 5.26 10.56
C TRP A 71 8.25 6.41 10.80
N LYS A 72 9.39 6.37 10.13
CA LYS A 72 10.39 7.44 10.23
C LYS A 72 9.84 8.78 9.74
N LEU A 73 9.13 8.80 8.60
CA LEU A 73 8.49 9.99 8.07
C LEU A 73 7.55 10.62 9.11
N LEU A 74 6.67 9.81 9.70
CA LEU A 74 5.67 10.29 10.66
C LEU A 74 6.29 10.78 11.98
N ARG A 75 7.34 10.10 12.46
CA ARG A 75 8.02 10.44 13.71
C ARG A 75 8.90 11.67 13.60
N ASP A 76 9.69 11.74 12.52
CA ASP A 76 10.75 12.72 12.37
C ASP A 76 10.26 14.04 11.72
N MET A 77 8.97 14.16 11.50
CA MET A 77 8.35 15.34 10.89
C MET A 77 8.35 16.51 11.89
N PRO A 78 9.01 17.64 11.57
CA PRO A 78 9.03 18.81 12.45
C PRO A 78 7.63 19.35 12.71
N GLU A 79 7.38 19.89 13.90
CA GLU A 79 6.05 20.39 14.27
C GLU A 79 5.60 21.57 13.41
N ASP A 80 6.53 22.46 13.06
CA ASP A 80 6.30 23.62 12.20
C ASP A 80 6.01 23.26 10.73
N ASN A 81 6.34 22.03 10.32
CA ASN A 81 6.11 21.50 8.97
C ASN A 81 5.14 20.32 8.94
N ARG A 82 4.40 20.08 10.03
CA ARG A 82 3.39 19.00 10.05
C ARG A 82 2.26 19.30 9.09
N PRO A 83 1.92 18.35 8.22
CA PRO A 83 0.77 18.52 7.35
C PRO A 83 -0.54 18.40 8.13
N THR A 84 -1.55 19.13 7.67
CA THR A 84 -2.94 18.96 8.15
C THR A 84 -3.57 17.70 7.58
N HIS A 85 -3.08 17.29 6.40
CA HIS A 85 -3.54 16.10 5.67
C HIS A 85 -2.35 15.37 5.07
N LEU A 86 -2.34 14.05 5.17
CA LEU A 86 -1.34 13.18 4.56
C LEU A 86 -2.05 12.01 3.89
N ALA A 87 -1.61 11.65 2.68
CA ALA A 87 -2.10 10.48 1.97
C ALA A 87 -0.94 9.75 1.27
N ILE A 88 -1.07 8.43 1.18
CA ILE A 88 -0.16 7.58 0.42
C ILE A 88 -0.85 7.23 -0.89
N ILE A 89 -0.19 7.54 -1.99
CA ILE A 89 -0.70 7.32 -3.34
C ILE A 89 0.01 6.13 -3.96
N PHE A 90 -0.74 5.22 -4.58
CA PHE A 90 -0.18 4.09 -5.31
C PHE A 90 -0.67 4.09 -6.76
N ASP A 91 0.17 3.59 -7.65
CA ASP A 91 -0.23 3.29 -9.01
C ASP A 91 -1.29 2.17 -9.00
N LYS A 92 -2.40 2.40 -9.69
CA LYS A 92 -3.48 1.41 -9.82
C LYS A 92 -3.28 0.51 -11.03
N SER A 93 -2.66 1.04 -12.08
CA SER A 93 -2.44 0.34 -13.34
C SER A 93 -1.13 0.79 -13.98
N GLU A 94 -0.54 -0.10 -14.79
CA GLU A 94 0.65 0.22 -15.58
C GLU A 94 0.34 1.20 -16.73
N VAL A 95 -0.92 1.19 -17.21
CA VAL A 95 -1.36 2.06 -18.29
C VAL A 95 -2.02 3.32 -17.71
N THR A 96 -1.44 4.45 -18.02
CA THR A 96 -1.89 5.76 -17.54
C THR A 96 -2.23 6.68 -18.72
N PHE A 97 -2.76 7.87 -18.45
CA PHE A 97 -3.02 8.88 -19.49
C PHE A 97 -1.75 9.26 -20.26
N ARG A 98 -0.56 9.15 -19.62
CA ARG A 98 0.72 9.45 -20.28
C ARG A 98 1.03 8.47 -21.41
N ASN A 99 0.69 7.18 -21.27
CA ASN A 99 0.86 6.20 -22.33
C ASN A 99 -0.06 6.48 -23.53
N LYS A 100 -1.23 7.08 -23.28
CA LYS A 100 -2.12 7.52 -24.38
C LYS A 100 -1.56 8.71 -25.15
N LEU A 101 -0.86 9.62 -24.46
CA LEU A 101 -0.22 10.79 -25.07
C LEU A 101 1.11 10.43 -25.72
N TYR A 102 1.88 9.53 -25.13
CA TYR A 102 3.18 9.08 -25.62
C TYR A 102 3.33 7.57 -25.38
N PRO A 103 3.13 6.72 -26.41
CA PRO A 103 3.15 5.27 -26.29
C PRO A 103 4.44 4.68 -25.71
N ASP A 104 5.59 5.31 -25.97
CA ASP A 104 6.89 4.87 -25.48
C ASP A 104 7.16 5.30 -24.02
N TYR A 105 6.20 5.96 -23.37
CA TYR A 105 6.37 6.39 -22.00
C TYR A 105 6.56 5.18 -21.06
N LYS A 106 7.74 5.11 -20.45
CA LYS A 106 8.16 4.00 -19.56
C LYS A 106 8.16 2.60 -20.22
N ALA A 107 8.09 2.50 -21.55
CA ALA A 107 8.00 1.21 -22.27
C ALA A 107 9.20 0.29 -22.02
N HIS A 108 10.35 0.83 -21.65
CA HIS A 108 11.57 0.06 -21.38
C HIS A 108 11.77 -0.33 -19.92
N ARG A 109 10.80 -0.04 -19.03
CA ARG A 109 10.89 -0.45 -17.62
C ARG A 109 10.68 -1.97 -17.52
N PRO A 110 11.57 -2.68 -16.81
CA PRO A 110 11.33 -4.09 -16.53
C PRO A 110 10.09 -4.25 -15.64
N PRO A 111 9.37 -5.37 -15.73
CA PRO A 111 8.28 -5.67 -14.83
C PRO A 111 8.76 -5.74 -13.37
N ALA A 112 7.84 -5.60 -12.44
CA ALA A 112 8.15 -5.78 -11.02
C ALA A 112 8.66 -7.22 -10.78
N PRO A 113 9.65 -7.41 -9.89
CA PRO A 113 10.11 -8.75 -9.50
C PRO A 113 8.97 -9.62 -8.96
N ASP A 114 8.98 -10.91 -9.30
CA ASP A 114 7.92 -11.85 -8.94
C ASP A 114 7.73 -11.97 -7.41
N ASP A 115 8.81 -11.86 -6.64
CA ASP A 115 8.82 -11.90 -5.19
C ASP A 115 8.37 -10.57 -4.54
N LEU A 116 8.33 -9.48 -5.32
CA LEU A 116 7.79 -8.19 -4.88
C LEU A 116 6.26 -8.11 -5.08
N ILE A 117 5.72 -8.74 -6.11
CA ILE A 117 4.28 -8.64 -6.46
C ILE A 117 3.36 -8.99 -5.28
N PRO A 118 3.57 -10.09 -4.53
CA PRO A 118 2.74 -10.43 -3.37
C PRO A 118 2.81 -9.39 -2.24
N GLN A 119 3.89 -8.63 -2.17
CA GLN A 119 4.10 -7.62 -1.13
C GLN A 119 3.28 -6.35 -1.34
N PHE A 120 2.82 -6.05 -2.56
CA PHE A 120 2.01 -4.86 -2.86
C PHE A 120 0.72 -4.80 -2.04
N GLY A 121 0.00 -5.92 -1.93
CA GLY A 121 -1.22 -6.01 -1.12
C GLY A 121 -0.94 -5.77 0.36
N LEU A 122 0.10 -6.42 0.90
CA LEU A 122 0.51 -6.28 2.29
C LEU A 122 0.94 -4.86 2.65
N ILE A 123 1.60 -4.16 1.72
CA ILE A 123 2.01 -2.76 1.93
C ILE A 123 0.79 -1.85 2.01
N ARG A 124 -0.22 -2.04 1.15
CA ARG A 124 -1.48 -1.29 1.23
C ARG A 124 -2.22 -1.55 2.54
N ASP A 125 -2.22 -2.79 3.00
CA ASP A 125 -2.79 -3.14 4.31
C ASP A 125 -2.01 -2.50 5.46
N ALA A 126 -0.69 -2.43 5.36
CA ALA A 126 0.14 -1.72 6.33
C ALA A 126 -0.20 -0.21 6.38
N VAL A 127 -0.36 0.46 5.23
CA VAL A 127 -0.79 1.88 5.19
C VAL A 127 -2.11 2.09 5.91
N ARG A 128 -3.08 1.20 5.68
CA ARG A 128 -4.38 1.24 6.38
C ARG A 128 -4.22 0.98 7.88
N ALA A 129 -3.29 0.09 8.28
CA ALA A 129 -2.99 -0.18 9.69
C ALA A 129 -2.33 1.01 10.40
N PHE A 130 -1.63 1.89 9.66
CA PHE A 130 -1.16 3.19 10.15
C PHE A 130 -2.27 4.25 10.23
N ASP A 131 -3.52 3.89 9.92
CA ASP A 131 -4.67 4.80 9.84
C ASP A 131 -4.46 5.96 8.86
N LEU A 132 -3.77 5.68 7.75
CA LEU A 132 -3.49 6.66 6.70
C LEU A 132 -4.36 6.40 5.47
N PRO A 133 -4.84 7.46 4.79
CA PRO A 133 -5.47 7.35 3.49
C PRO A 133 -4.54 6.66 2.49
N CYS A 134 -5.05 5.58 1.88
CA CYS A 134 -4.40 4.82 0.83
C CYS A 134 -5.19 5.03 -0.46
N LEU A 135 -4.65 5.81 -1.38
CA LEU A 135 -5.35 6.26 -2.58
C LEU A 135 -4.77 5.61 -3.84
N GLU A 136 -5.66 5.26 -4.74
CA GLU A 136 -5.36 4.72 -6.06
C GLU A 136 -6.36 5.26 -7.07
N GLN A 137 -5.91 5.66 -8.24
CA GLN A 137 -6.76 6.16 -9.32
C GLN A 137 -6.40 5.48 -10.63
N ILE A 138 -7.39 4.81 -11.27
CA ILE A 138 -7.19 4.19 -12.59
C ILE A 138 -6.83 5.25 -13.62
N GLY A 139 -5.78 4.98 -14.41
CA GLY A 139 -5.31 5.86 -15.47
C GLY A 139 -4.41 7.00 -15.02
N PHE A 140 -4.11 7.10 -13.73
CA PHE A 140 -3.18 8.07 -13.16
C PHE A 140 -2.02 7.37 -12.45
N GLU A 141 -0.92 8.07 -12.31
CA GLU A 141 0.23 7.67 -11.52
C GLU A 141 0.20 8.35 -10.14
N ALA A 142 0.96 7.77 -9.20
CA ALA A 142 1.18 8.35 -7.88
C ALA A 142 1.94 9.67 -7.95
#